data_748bcc967309b46373b80a688ea5b3ec
#
_entry.id   748bcc967309b46373b80a688ea5b3ec
#
_cell.length_a   1.000
_cell.length_b   1.000
_cell.length_c   1.000
_cell.angle_alpha   90.00
_cell.angle_beta   90.00
_cell.angle_gamma   90.00
#
_symmetry.space_group_name_H-M   'P 1'
#
loop_
_entity.id
_entity.type
_entity.pdbx_description
1 polymer ?
#
loop_
_entity_poly.entity_id
_entity_poly.type
_entity_poly.pdbx_seq_one_letter_code
_entity_poly.pdbx_strand_id
1 'polypeptide(L)'
;DLVRSRGLGDVYKRQLQNGCICCTLKMDLVEQLKEIVDMKRFDYIVIEASGICEPAPIAQTICSIPSLGPQYIENGILRLDSIVTVVDALRMKDEFSNGSDLMKKNMDEEDLASLVIQQIEFCNIILLNKAAEVEPKELEHLKQIIRAIQPKAEIFECNYGDVDLNLIVNTKKFDWETVSTSAGWIQEIESERNEEHE
;
A
#
# COMPACT_ATOMS: atom_id res chain seq x y z
N ASP A 1 -22.59 8.36 -6.18
CA ASP A 1 -22.95 7.12 -6.87
C ASP A 1 -22.45 5.93 -6.06
N LEU A 2 -23.40 5.19 -5.47
CA LEU A 2 -23.12 3.94 -4.76
C LEU A 2 -22.78 2.86 -5.80
N VAL A 3 -21.50 2.61 -6.00
CA VAL A 3 -21.07 1.44 -6.76
C VAL A 3 -21.25 0.22 -5.87
N ARG A 4 -22.30 -0.56 -6.12
CA ARG A 4 -22.47 -1.89 -5.53
C ARG A 4 -21.41 -2.81 -6.14
N SER A 5 -20.31 -3.04 -5.44
CA SER A 5 -19.40 -4.12 -5.75
C SER A 5 -20.03 -5.44 -5.29
N ARG A 6 -20.08 -6.45 -6.17
CA ARG A 6 -20.55 -7.78 -5.82
C ARG A 6 -19.69 -8.34 -4.67
N GLY A 7 -20.31 -8.64 -3.51
CA GLY A 7 -19.68 -9.28 -2.38
C GLY A 7 -19.24 -8.37 -1.23
N LEU A 8 -19.22 -7.06 -1.40
CA LEU A 8 -19.09 -6.08 -0.32
C LEU A 8 -20.49 -5.55 -0.01
N GLY A 9 -20.95 -5.59 1.23
CA GLY A 9 -22.23 -5.06 1.66
C GLY A 9 -22.42 -3.57 1.35
N ASP A 10 -22.92 -2.77 2.27
CA ASP A 10 -23.02 -1.32 2.11
C ASP A 10 -21.62 -0.68 2.04
N VAL A 11 -21.29 -0.03 0.92
CA VAL A 11 -20.02 0.67 0.73
C VAL A 11 -20.22 2.16 0.97
N TYR A 12 -19.46 2.71 1.90
CA TYR A 12 -19.35 4.15 2.14
C TYR A 12 -18.01 4.64 1.60
N LYS A 13 -18.04 5.67 0.75
CA LYS A 13 -16.81 6.29 0.20
C LYS A 13 -16.60 7.67 0.81
N ARG A 14 -15.38 7.92 1.26
CA ARG A 14 -14.92 9.23 1.71
C ARG A 14 -13.61 9.57 1.02
N GLN A 15 -13.46 10.79 0.58
CA GLN A 15 -12.24 11.28 -0.05
C GLN A 15 -11.57 12.30 0.86
N LEU A 16 -10.27 12.12 1.08
CA LEU A 16 -9.40 13.11 1.73
C LEU A 16 -9.10 14.23 0.74
N GLN A 17 -9.32 15.48 1.12
CA GLN A 17 -9.24 16.62 0.20
C GLN A 17 -7.82 17.14 -0.06
N ASN A 18 -6.81 16.71 0.69
CA ASN A 18 -5.45 17.23 0.58
C ASN A 18 -4.49 16.12 0.11
N GLY A 19 -3.88 16.34 -1.04
CA GLY A 19 -3.17 15.33 -1.83
C GLY A 19 -1.74 15.00 -1.40
N CYS A 20 -1.26 15.37 -0.23
CA CYS A 20 0.10 15.04 0.20
C CYS A 20 0.09 14.55 1.66
N ILE A 21 0.63 13.36 1.91
CA ILE A 21 0.74 12.78 3.26
C ILE A 21 2.03 13.33 3.91
N CYS A 22 2.07 14.62 4.20
CA CYS A 22 3.06 15.24 5.05
C CYS A 22 2.47 15.46 6.46
N CYS A 23 3.25 15.84 7.44
CA CYS A 23 2.96 15.85 8.89
C CYS A 23 1.57 16.37 9.33
N THR A 24 0.95 17.28 8.61
CA THR A 24 -0.41 17.79 8.89
C THR A 24 -1.49 16.73 8.63
N LEU A 25 -1.26 15.78 7.74
CA LEU A 25 -2.23 14.76 7.32
C LEU A 25 -2.27 13.54 8.21
N LYS A 26 -1.24 13.29 9.03
CA LYS A 26 -1.25 12.17 9.98
C LYS A 26 -2.46 12.30 10.93
N MET A 27 -2.68 13.48 11.51
CA MET A 27 -3.82 13.70 12.42
C MET A 27 -5.16 13.74 11.67
N ASP A 28 -5.23 14.30 10.48
CA ASP A 28 -6.46 14.30 9.67
C ASP A 28 -6.89 12.87 9.31
N LEU A 29 -5.94 12.00 8.97
CA LEU A 29 -6.21 10.57 8.72
C LEU A 29 -6.72 9.89 9.99
N VAL A 30 -6.07 10.12 11.13
CA VAL A 30 -6.47 9.56 12.42
C VAL A 30 -7.90 9.96 12.79
N GLU A 31 -8.22 11.26 12.70
CA GLU A 31 -9.56 11.78 13.02
C GLU A 31 -10.63 11.19 12.09
N GLN A 32 -10.34 11.06 10.79
CA GLN A 32 -11.29 10.47 9.86
C GLN A 32 -11.49 8.97 10.09
N LEU A 33 -10.43 8.24 10.40
CA LEU A 33 -10.55 6.83 10.76
C LEU A 33 -11.34 6.67 12.05
N LYS A 34 -11.11 7.54 13.04
CA LYS A 34 -11.90 7.57 14.27
C LYS A 34 -13.38 7.82 13.99
N GLU A 35 -13.72 8.82 13.17
CA GLU A 35 -15.13 9.07 12.80
C GLU A 35 -15.79 7.83 12.15
N ILE A 36 -15.07 7.11 11.29
CA ILE A 36 -15.60 5.89 10.66
C ILE A 36 -15.84 4.78 11.71
N VAL A 37 -14.92 4.61 12.64
CA VAL A 37 -15.06 3.65 13.76
C VAL A 37 -16.24 4.02 14.65
N ASP A 38 -16.41 5.30 14.97
CA ASP A 38 -17.47 5.81 15.81
C ASP A 38 -18.87 5.60 15.20
N MET A 39 -18.98 5.50 13.88
CA MET A 39 -20.23 5.14 13.19
C MET A 39 -20.72 3.73 13.53
N LYS A 40 -19.85 2.81 13.94
CA LYS A 40 -20.16 1.40 14.26
C LYS A 40 -20.95 0.65 13.17
N ARG A 41 -20.66 0.95 11.91
CA ARG A 41 -21.37 0.42 10.73
C ARG A 41 -20.54 -0.43 9.83
N PHE A 42 -19.22 -0.38 9.95
CA PHE A 42 -18.28 -0.98 9.02
C PHE A 42 -17.38 -1.99 9.72
N ASP A 43 -17.21 -3.14 9.10
CA ASP A 43 -16.35 -4.22 9.59
C ASP A 43 -14.93 -4.11 9.00
N TYR A 44 -14.79 -3.40 7.87
CA TYR A 44 -13.54 -3.30 7.13
C TYR A 44 -13.39 -1.93 6.47
N ILE A 45 -12.19 -1.36 6.52
CA ILE A 45 -11.84 -0.08 5.90
C ILE A 45 -10.77 -0.35 4.84
N VAL A 46 -11.00 0.14 3.63
CA VAL A 46 -10.02 0.14 2.54
C VAL A 46 -9.56 1.57 2.30
N ILE A 47 -8.25 1.78 2.40
CA ILE A 47 -7.61 3.06 2.09
C ILE A 47 -6.98 2.95 0.71
N GLU A 48 -7.49 3.71 -0.25
CA GLU A 48 -6.87 3.88 -1.55
C GLU A 48 -5.95 5.09 -1.50
N ALA A 49 -4.66 4.84 -1.56
CA ALA A 49 -3.65 5.88 -1.61
C ALA A 49 -3.39 6.34 -3.05
N SER A 50 -2.85 7.55 -3.22
CA SER A 50 -2.35 8.02 -4.51
C SER A 50 -1.29 7.05 -5.07
N GLY A 51 -1.21 6.93 -6.40
CA GLY A 51 -0.19 6.12 -7.06
C GLY A 51 1.26 6.55 -6.80
N ILE A 52 1.46 7.75 -6.23
CA ILE A 52 2.76 8.29 -5.82
C ILE A 52 2.92 8.32 -4.29
N CYS A 53 2.12 7.55 -3.56
CA CYS A 53 2.17 7.54 -2.11
C CYS A 53 3.11 6.46 -1.59
N GLU A 54 3.92 6.81 -0.61
CA GLU A 54 4.71 5.89 0.18
C GLU A 54 3.81 5.17 1.19
N PRO A 55 3.82 3.83 1.24
CA PRO A 55 2.91 3.09 2.11
C PRO A 55 3.32 3.10 3.58
N ALA A 56 4.61 3.26 3.89
CA ALA A 56 5.14 3.16 5.24
C ALA A 56 4.58 4.23 6.19
N PRO A 57 4.53 5.53 5.84
CA PRO A 57 3.96 6.57 6.70
C PRO A 57 2.49 6.33 7.07
N ILE A 58 1.68 5.83 6.12
CA ILE A 58 0.28 5.49 6.38
C ILE A 58 0.18 4.33 7.38
N ALA A 59 0.94 3.27 7.14
CA ALA A 59 0.95 2.10 8.01
C ALA A 59 1.37 2.46 9.43
N GLN A 60 2.42 3.28 9.57
CA GLN A 60 2.94 3.77 10.84
C GLN A 60 1.89 4.61 11.57
N THR A 61 1.20 5.53 10.87
CA THR A 61 0.12 6.32 11.43
C THR A 61 -0.99 5.44 11.98
N ILE A 62 -1.47 4.46 11.21
CA ILE A 62 -2.53 3.54 11.65
C ILE A 62 -2.08 2.73 12.88
N CYS A 63 -0.88 2.21 12.88
CA CYS A 63 -0.33 1.43 13.99
C CYS A 63 -0.10 2.25 15.26
N SER A 64 0.10 3.56 15.15
CA SER A 64 0.29 4.46 16.28
C SER A 64 -1.02 4.88 16.97
N ILE A 65 -2.18 4.75 16.31
CA ILE A 65 -3.48 5.19 16.85
C ILE A 65 -3.74 4.73 18.29
N PRO A 66 -3.51 3.46 18.67
CA PRO A 66 -3.73 3.02 20.04
C PRO A 66 -2.90 3.76 21.09
N SER A 67 -1.75 4.32 20.70
CA SER A 67 -0.85 5.07 21.57
C SER A 67 -1.24 6.54 21.75
N LEU A 68 -2.13 7.07 20.91
CA LEU A 68 -2.56 8.48 20.95
C LEU A 68 -3.49 8.80 22.12
N GLY A 69 -4.14 7.78 22.70
CA GLY A 69 -4.97 7.94 23.89
C GLY A 69 -6.27 7.13 23.85
N PRO A 70 -6.92 7.00 25.01
CA PRO A 70 -8.13 6.17 25.15
C PRO A 70 -9.28 6.58 24.22
N GLN A 71 -9.42 7.86 23.92
CA GLN A 71 -10.45 8.41 23.06
C GLN A 71 -10.41 7.88 21.63
N TYR A 72 -9.26 7.37 21.17
CA TYR A 72 -9.09 6.83 19.83
C TYR A 72 -9.42 5.33 19.72
N ILE A 73 -9.56 4.64 20.85
CA ILE A 73 -9.82 3.20 20.91
C ILE A 73 -11.14 2.85 21.64
N GLU A 74 -11.86 3.84 22.16
CA GLU A 74 -13.09 3.65 22.96
C GLU A 74 -14.16 2.85 22.20
N ASN A 75 -14.33 3.10 20.92
CA ASN A 75 -15.35 2.47 20.07
C ASN A 75 -14.82 1.31 19.21
N GLY A 76 -13.55 0.98 19.33
CA GLY A 76 -12.88 -0.13 18.63
C GLY A 76 -11.41 0.16 18.33
N ILE A 77 -10.64 -0.90 18.17
CA ILE A 77 -9.21 -0.81 17.83
C ILE A 77 -9.06 -1.13 16.34
N LEU A 78 -8.52 -0.18 15.60
CA LEU A 78 -8.12 -0.42 14.21
C LEU A 78 -6.88 -1.31 14.17
N ARG A 79 -6.89 -2.24 13.25
CA ARG A 79 -5.75 -3.10 12.95
C ARG A 79 -5.48 -3.07 11.46
N LEU A 80 -4.25 -2.79 11.08
CA LEU A 80 -3.84 -2.92 9.69
C LEU A 80 -3.82 -4.40 9.31
N ASP A 81 -4.59 -4.77 8.30
CA ASP A 81 -4.76 -6.16 7.86
C ASP A 81 -3.66 -6.56 6.87
N SER A 82 -3.49 -5.75 5.85
CA SER A 82 -2.46 -5.93 4.82
C SER A 82 -2.22 -4.64 4.04
N ILE A 83 -1.06 -4.56 3.42
CA ILE A 83 -0.74 -3.57 2.39
C ILE A 83 -0.77 -4.31 1.06
N VAL A 84 -1.65 -3.86 0.16
CA VAL A 84 -1.84 -4.44 -1.17
C VAL A 84 -1.31 -3.46 -2.20
N THR A 85 -0.32 -3.89 -2.97
CA THR A 85 0.25 -3.10 -4.07
C THR A 85 -0.25 -3.64 -5.41
N VAL A 86 -0.77 -2.75 -6.25
CA VAL A 86 -1.17 -3.09 -7.63
C VAL A 86 -0.05 -2.73 -8.58
N VAL A 87 0.52 -3.74 -9.22
CA VAL A 87 1.61 -3.59 -10.18
C VAL A 87 1.09 -3.84 -11.59
N ASP A 88 1.28 -2.89 -12.49
CA ASP A 88 1.00 -3.03 -13.92
C ASP A 88 2.12 -3.85 -14.56
N ALA A 89 1.81 -5.11 -14.92
CA ALA A 89 2.79 -6.04 -15.48
C ALA A 89 3.35 -5.55 -16.82
N LEU A 90 2.51 -4.95 -17.67
CA LEU A 90 2.95 -4.46 -18.97
C LEU A 90 3.93 -3.30 -18.81
N ARG A 91 3.61 -2.34 -17.95
CA ARG A 91 4.50 -1.21 -17.66
C ARG A 91 5.81 -1.66 -17.01
N MET A 92 5.74 -2.55 -16.02
CA MET A 92 6.92 -3.09 -15.35
C MET A 92 7.84 -3.83 -16.33
N LYS A 93 7.27 -4.58 -17.28
CA LYS A 93 8.03 -5.20 -18.37
C LYS A 93 8.82 -4.16 -19.15
N ASP A 94 8.16 -3.09 -19.60
CA ASP A 94 8.79 -2.05 -20.42
C ASP A 94 9.92 -1.34 -19.67
N GLU A 95 9.75 -1.08 -18.39
CA GLU A 95 10.75 -0.46 -17.53
C GLU A 95 11.97 -1.37 -17.28
N PHE A 96 11.76 -2.66 -17.04
CA PHE A 96 12.86 -3.59 -16.71
C PHE A 96 13.46 -4.30 -17.94
N SER A 97 12.75 -4.36 -19.09
CA SER A 97 13.31 -4.93 -20.33
C SER A 97 14.35 -4.02 -20.99
N ASN A 98 14.27 -2.73 -20.75
CA ASN A 98 15.16 -1.71 -21.32
C ASN A 98 16.36 -1.41 -20.42
N GLY A 99 16.90 -2.40 -19.72
CA GLY A 99 18.04 -2.26 -18.79
C GLY A 99 19.29 -1.58 -19.35
N SER A 100 19.34 -1.31 -20.66
CA SER A 100 20.38 -0.52 -21.33
C SER A 100 20.06 0.99 -21.38
N ASP A 101 18.81 1.40 -21.16
CA ASP A 101 18.39 2.81 -21.21
C ASP A 101 18.36 3.51 -19.83
N LEU A 102 18.63 2.79 -18.74
CA LEU A 102 18.76 3.37 -17.39
C LEU A 102 19.84 4.46 -17.30
N MET A 103 20.76 4.53 -18.25
CA MET A 103 21.79 5.58 -18.31
C MET A 103 21.32 6.89 -18.97
N LYS A 104 20.08 6.99 -19.43
CA LYS A 104 19.54 8.18 -20.13
C LYS A 104 18.23 8.71 -19.57
N LYS A 105 17.74 8.18 -18.46
CA LYS A 105 16.48 8.60 -17.86
C LYS A 105 16.64 9.95 -17.15
N ASN A 106 15.65 10.83 -17.32
CA ASN A 106 15.52 12.09 -16.56
C ASN A 106 15.33 11.77 -15.07
N MET A 107 15.75 12.69 -14.17
CA MET A 107 15.62 12.54 -12.72
C MET A 107 14.19 12.14 -12.28
N ASP A 108 13.15 12.68 -12.92
CA ASP A 108 11.75 12.36 -12.61
C ASP A 108 11.36 10.90 -12.84
N GLU A 109 12.04 10.18 -13.76
CA GLU A 109 11.79 8.75 -14.03
C GLU A 109 12.52 7.84 -13.04
N GLU A 110 13.67 8.27 -12.52
CA GLU A 110 14.39 7.54 -11.45
C GLU A 110 13.61 7.61 -10.13
N ASP A 111 13.01 8.75 -9.81
CA ASP A 111 12.15 8.94 -8.64
C ASP A 111 10.93 8.02 -8.70
N LEU A 112 10.32 7.88 -9.88
CA LEU A 112 9.14 7.01 -10.04
C LEU A 112 9.50 5.53 -9.93
N ALA A 113 10.64 5.09 -10.48
CA ALA A 113 11.11 3.71 -10.36
C ALA A 113 11.44 3.36 -8.90
N SER A 114 12.07 4.28 -8.18
CA SER A 114 12.36 4.15 -6.76
C SER A 114 11.07 3.98 -5.93
N LEU A 115 10.06 4.79 -6.22
CA LEU A 115 8.76 4.71 -5.55
C LEU A 115 8.05 3.37 -5.79
N VAL A 116 8.09 2.83 -7.02
CA VAL A 116 7.52 1.51 -7.32
C VAL A 116 8.25 0.41 -6.54
N ILE A 117 9.57 0.50 -6.41
CA ILE A 117 10.37 -0.42 -5.60
C ILE A 117 9.94 -0.35 -4.13
N GLN A 118 9.80 0.84 -3.55
CA GLN A 118 9.32 1.01 -2.18
C GLN A 118 7.91 0.44 -1.98
N GLN A 119 6.99 0.70 -2.91
CA GLN A 119 5.63 0.16 -2.84
C GLN A 119 5.61 -1.37 -2.87
N ILE A 120 6.54 -2.00 -3.58
CA ILE A 120 6.71 -3.46 -3.58
C ILE A 120 7.36 -3.94 -2.28
N GLU A 121 8.39 -3.25 -1.80
CA GLU A 121 9.14 -3.63 -0.59
C GLU A 121 8.27 -3.66 0.66
N PHE A 122 7.35 -2.69 0.79
CA PHE A 122 6.51 -2.54 1.99
C PHE A 122 5.16 -3.25 1.93
N CYS A 123 4.87 -4.01 0.87
CA CYS A 123 3.60 -4.70 0.74
C CYS A 123 3.60 -6.13 1.31
N ASN A 124 2.39 -6.64 1.57
CA ASN A 124 2.15 -8.03 1.94
C ASN A 124 1.58 -8.83 0.77
N ILE A 125 0.86 -8.15 -0.12
CA ILE A 125 0.17 -8.74 -1.27
C ILE A 125 0.45 -7.88 -2.49
N ILE A 126 0.71 -8.53 -3.62
CA ILE A 126 0.88 -7.91 -4.92
C ILE A 126 -0.18 -8.43 -5.87
N LEU A 127 -0.94 -7.51 -6.43
CA LEU A 127 -1.82 -7.77 -7.56
C LEU A 127 -1.05 -7.44 -8.84
N LEU A 128 -0.54 -8.47 -9.51
CA LEU A 128 0.16 -8.32 -10.78
C LEU A 128 -0.89 -8.20 -11.89
N ASN A 129 -1.31 -6.97 -12.14
CA ASN A 129 -2.41 -6.64 -13.03
C ASN A 129 -1.96 -6.58 -14.49
N LYS A 130 -2.89 -6.74 -15.43
CA LYS A 130 -2.66 -6.90 -16.88
C LYS A 130 -1.79 -8.11 -17.21
N ALA A 131 -1.87 -9.16 -16.39
CA ALA A 131 -1.06 -10.37 -16.56
C ALA A 131 -1.29 -11.05 -17.92
N ALA A 132 -2.53 -10.99 -18.45
CA ALA A 132 -2.85 -11.55 -19.77
C ALA A 132 -2.25 -10.78 -20.95
N GLU A 133 -1.74 -9.56 -20.75
CA GLU A 133 -1.12 -8.73 -21.77
C GLU A 133 0.41 -8.97 -21.91
N VAL A 134 0.97 -9.82 -21.04
CA VAL A 134 2.41 -10.12 -20.98
C VAL A 134 2.64 -11.59 -21.30
N GLU A 135 3.68 -11.87 -22.10
CA GLU A 135 4.04 -13.25 -22.43
C GLU A 135 4.41 -14.05 -21.16
N PRO A 136 4.04 -15.35 -21.08
CA PRO A 136 4.23 -16.15 -19.84
C PRO A 136 5.67 -16.18 -19.31
N LYS A 137 6.66 -16.19 -20.20
CA LYS A 137 8.08 -16.16 -19.79
C LYS A 137 8.49 -14.82 -19.16
N GLU A 138 7.99 -13.73 -19.73
CA GLU A 138 8.24 -12.39 -19.22
C GLU A 138 7.51 -12.18 -17.89
N LEU A 139 6.27 -12.67 -17.79
CA LEU A 139 5.49 -12.60 -16.56
C LEU A 139 6.19 -13.34 -15.41
N GLU A 140 6.74 -14.52 -15.68
CA GLU A 140 7.53 -15.26 -14.69
C GLU A 140 8.81 -14.54 -14.30
N HIS A 141 9.48 -13.88 -15.25
CA HIS A 141 10.64 -13.04 -14.97
C HIS A 141 10.28 -11.85 -14.07
N LEU A 142 9.17 -11.17 -14.33
CA LEU A 142 8.67 -10.09 -13.47
C LEU A 142 8.41 -10.56 -12.05
N LYS A 143 7.81 -11.73 -11.87
CA LYS A 143 7.62 -12.33 -10.53
C LYS A 143 8.94 -12.60 -9.81
N GLN A 144 9.99 -13.02 -10.55
CA GLN A 144 11.31 -13.21 -9.96
C GLN A 144 11.91 -11.89 -9.49
N ILE A 145 11.76 -10.81 -10.26
CA ILE A 145 12.18 -9.46 -9.86
C ILE A 145 11.43 -9.03 -8.60
N ILE A 146 10.11 -9.16 -8.59
CA ILE A 146 9.28 -8.83 -7.43
C ILE A 146 9.71 -9.63 -6.19
N ARG A 147 9.97 -10.92 -6.32
CA ARG A 147 10.44 -11.77 -5.22
C ARG A 147 11.84 -11.44 -4.74
N ALA A 148 12.69 -10.87 -5.61
CA ALA A 148 13.99 -10.37 -5.18
C ALA A 148 13.89 -9.12 -4.29
N ILE A 149 12.87 -8.27 -4.55
CA ILE A 149 12.58 -7.06 -3.74
C ILE A 149 11.83 -7.45 -2.47
N GLN A 150 10.74 -8.24 -2.60
CA GLN A 150 9.88 -8.64 -1.49
C GLN A 150 9.60 -10.14 -1.52
N PRO A 151 10.47 -10.95 -0.89
CA PRO A 151 10.36 -12.41 -0.93
C PRO A 151 9.14 -12.97 -0.20
N LYS A 152 8.57 -12.22 0.75
CA LYS A 152 7.46 -12.65 1.61
C LYS A 152 6.08 -12.30 1.05
N ALA A 153 5.98 -11.36 0.11
CA ALA A 153 4.69 -10.97 -0.45
C ALA A 153 4.06 -12.09 -1.27
N GLU A 154 2.76 -12.24 -1.15
CA GLU A 154 1.99 -13.11 -2.03
C GLU A 154 1.68 -12.37 -3.34
N ILE A 155 1.87 -13.04 -4.47
CA ILE A 155 1.66 -12.47 -5.80
C ILE A 155 0.46 -13.16 -6.44
N PHE A 156 -0.56 -12.37 -6.79
CA PHE A 156 -1.73 -12.82 -7.51
C PHE A 156 -1.79 -12.16 -8.89
N GLU A 157 -1.86 -12.97 -9.93
CA GLU A 157 -2.11 -12.48 -11.28
C GLU A 157 -3.56 -12.09 -11.43
N CYS A 158 -3.79 -10.93 -12.03
CA CYS A 158 -5.15 -10.49 -12.33
C CYS A 158 -5.20 -9.63 -13.60
N ASN A 159 -6.42 -9.36 -14.05
CA ASN A 159 -6.69 -8.44 -15.15
C ASN A 159 -7.84 -7.55 -14.72
N TYR A 160 -7.72 -6.25 -14.95
CA TYR A 160 -8.73 -5.25 -14.53
C TYR A 160 -9.02 -5.27 -13.02
N GLY A 161 -8.05 -5.71 -12.20
CA GLY A 161 -8.22 -5.84 -10.76
C GLY A 161 -9.21 -6.95 -10.34
N ASP A 162 -9.57 -7.85 -11.25
CA ASP A 162 -10.46 -8.98 -10.94
C ASP A 162 -9.70 -10.03 -10.13
N VAL A 163 -10.00 -10.09 -8.85
CA VAL A 163 -9.37 -10.99 -7.86
C VAL A 163 -10.40 -11.44 -6.84
N ASP A 164 -10.26 -12.66 -6.34
CA ASP A 164 -11.07 -13.13 -5.22
C ASP A 164 -10.78 -12.29 -3.97
N LEU A 165 -11.82 -11.62 -3.44
CA LEU A 165 -11.70 -10.77 -2.26
C LEU A 165 -11.17 -11.48 -1.02
N ASN A 166 -11.39 -12.78 -0.90
CA ASN A 166 -10.86 -13.59 0.20
C ASN A 166 -9.32 -13.64 0.21
N LEU A 167 -8.67 -13.33 -0.91
CA LEU A 167 -7.21 -13.28 -1.01
C LEU A 167 -6.62 -11.96 -0.49
N ILE A 168 -7.43 -10.89 -0.40
CA ILE A 168 -6.96 -9.54 -0.08
C ILE A 168 -7.65 -8.90 1.13
N VAL A 169 -8.78 -9.46 1.59
CA VAL A 169 -9.56 -8.92 2.72
C VAL A 169 -9.50 -9.87 3.90
N ASN A 170 -9.29 -9.35 5.10
CA ASN A 170 -9.18 -10.08 6.37
C ASN A 170 -8.09 -11.17 6.36
N THR A 171 -6.98 -10.85 5.75
CA THR A 171 -5.85 -11.77 5.52
C THR A 171 -4.95 -11.92 6.74
N LYS A 172 -4.91 -10.91 7.62
CA LYS A 172 -4.05 -10.83 8.82
C LYS A 172 -2.55 -10.97 8.49
N LYS A 173 -2.15 -10.47 7.32
CA LYS A 173 -0.77 -10.61 6.83
C LYS A 173 0.17 -9.51 7.32
N PHE A 174 -0.36 -8.39 7.78
CA PHE A 174 0.45 -7.33 8.32
C PHE A 174 0.74 -7.58 9.80
N ASP A 175 2.02 -7.57 10.14
CA ASP A 175 2.50 -7.68 11.52
C ASP A 175 3.55 -6.60 11.79
N TRP A 176 3.16 -5.60 12.60
CA TRP A 176 4.01 -4.47 12.91
C TRP A 176 5.31 -4.88 13.61
N GLU A 177 5.28 -5.86 14.51
CA GLU A 177 6.47 -6.30 15.24
C GLU A 177 7.52 -6.88 14.28
N THR A 178 7.07 -7.63 13.30
CA THR A 178 7.95 -8.20 12.27
C THR A 178 8.48 -7.15 11.30
N VAL A 179 7.62 -6.26 10.80
CA VAL A 179 8.04 -5.28 9.77
C VAL A 179 8.90 -4.17 10.36
N SER A 180 8.63 -3.70 11.57
CA SER A 180 9.40 -2.63 12.23
C SER A 180 10.85 -3.00 12.51
N THR A 181 11.20 -4.27 12.44
CA THR A 181 12.57 -4.77 12.59
C THR A 181 13.29 -5.00 11.27
N SER A 182 12.61 -4.84 10.13
CA SER A 182 13.25 -4.96 8.81
C SER A 182 14.06 -3.71 8.47
N ALA A 183 15.15 -3.87 7.73
CA ALA A 183 16.07 -2.78 7.41
C ALA A 183 15.39 -1.62 6.67
N GLY A 184 14.51 -1.92 5.69
CA GLY A 184 13.78 -0.90 4.95
C GLY A 184 12.84 -0.08 5.82
N TRP A 185 12.07 -0.72 6.68
CA TRP A 185 11.19 -0.04 7.63
C TRP A 185 11.95 0.80 8.67
N ILE A 186 13.11 0.33 9.13
CA ILE A 186 13.95 1.09 10.07
C ILE A 186 14.46 2.36 9.40
N GLN A 187 14.95 2.29 8.17
CA GLN A 187 15.40 3.47 7.42
C GLN A 187 14.29 4.49 7.25
N GLU A 188 13.09 4.04 6.89
CA GLU A 188 11.93 4.91 6.70
C GLU A 188 11.51 5.59 8.01
N ILE A 189 11.41 4.83 9.10
CA ILE A 189 11.08 5.36 10.42
C ILE A 189 12.13 6.38 10.91
N GLU A 190 13.40 6.16 10.60
CA GLU A 190 14.49 7.07 10.98
C GLU A 190 14.51 8.34 10.13
N SER A 191 14.20 8.26 8.83
CA SER A 191 14.11 9.42 7.95
C SER A 191 12.99 10.37 8.37
N GLU A 192 11.79 9.85 8.65
CA GLU A 192 10.66 10.65 9.15
C GLU A 192 10.98 11.35 10.49
N ARG A 193 11.68 10.68 11.41
CA ARG A 193 12.06 11.28 12.71
C ARG A 193 13.02 12.46 12.54
N ASN A 194 13.88 12.43 11.53
CA ASN A 194 14.80 13.52 11.25
C ASN A 194 14.10 14.73 10.62
N GLU A 195 13.09 14.51 9.78
CA GLU A 195 12.28 15.58 9.19
C GLU A 195 11.36 16.29 10.21
N GLU A 196 10.92 15.60 11.26
CA GLU A 196 10.11 16.20 12.34
C GLU A 196 10.95 17.10 13.28
N HIS A 197 12.27 17.05 13.20
CA HIS A 197 13.21 17.81 14.07
C HIS A 197 13.88 19.00 13.36
N GLU A 198 13.67 19.22 12.07
CA GLU A 198 14.10 20.41 11.33
C GLU A 198 12.94 21.43 11.18
#